data_2358c97d8f837c5b6dbf07c512018bca
#
_entry.id   2358c97d8f837c5b6dbf07c512018bca
#
_cell.length_a   1.000
_cell.length_b   1.000
_cell.length_c   1.000
_cell.angle_alpha   90.00
_cell.angle_beta   90.00
_cell.angle_gamma   90.00
#
_symmetry.space_group_name_H-M   'P 1'
#
loop_
_entity.id
_entity.type
_entity.pdbx_description
1 polymer ?
#
loop_
_entity_poly.entity_id
_entity_poly.type
_entity_poly.pdbx_seq_one_letter_code
_entity_poly.pdbx_strand_id
1 'polypeptide(L)'
;MAVDTGPLAGAFRDMTASYKAFWFLSLIEAVRDRAGRASIDLFVPFDEMAGRMLDMAFWPAVTYRLSFGPQDQIHRKLAGLRDDDGNAVKPTFDRERGKGILRYVPDKFLEPWLKAAGRSGREAALELFATPGAVPYRIDKVGIEIERHWFDHIADNLGVMRALGERELIRFLQSRNPTVPGIPEKIGPPDRGGGLGYKRKFWISTLENADPECFYTGRALQGREFSLDHFVPWSFVAHDRIWNLVPMATSLNASKGVRLPNIGLVERMGLT
;
A
#
# COMPACT_ATOMS: atom_id res chain seq x y z
N MET A 1 22.09 -24.30 3.25
CA MET A 1 22.73 -23.84 1.99
C MET A 1 22.21 -22.42 1.73
N ALA A 2 23.03 -21.49 1.24
CA ALA A 2 22.58 -20.12 0.99
C ALA A 2 21.76 -20.07 -0.31
N VAL A 3 20.67 -19.28 -0.31
CA VAL A 3 19.90 -19.00 -1.54
C VAL A 3 20.60 -17.95 -2.40
N ASP A 4 20.39 -17.97 -3.71
CA ASP A 4 20.90 -16.94 -4.61
C ASP A 4 19.96 -15.72 -4.62
N THR A 5 20.24 -14.75 -3.74
CA THR A 5 19.52 -13.48 -3.65
C THR A 5 20.01 -12.43 -4.64
N GLY A 6 21.13 -12.64 -5.33
CA GLY A 6 21.72 -11.68 -6.28
C GLY A 6 20.73 -11.19 -7.34
N PRO A 7 19.96 -12.07 -8.01
CA PRO A 7 18.98 -11.67 -9.02
C PRO A 7 17.76 -10.91 -8.49
N LEU A 8 17.48 -10.93 -7.17
CA LEU A 8 16.26 -10.35 -6.60
C LEU A 8 16.08 -8.86 -6.92
N ALA A 9 17.17 -8.08 -6.84
CA ALA A 9 17.12 -6.67 -7.22
C ALA A 9 16.75 -6.46 -8.70
N GLY A 10 17.15 -7.42 -9.57
CA GLY A 10 16.79 -7.43 -10.98
C GLY A 10 15.30 -7.66 -11.23
N ALA A 11 14.61 -8.36 -10.33
CA ALA A 11 13.17 -8.61 -10.47
C ALA A 11 12.33 -7.33 -10.47
N PHE A 12 12.81 -6.28 -9.81
CA PHE A 12 12.12 -4.98 -9.72
C PHE A 12 12.62 -3.93 -10.72
N ARG A 13 13.61 -4.29 -11.54
CA ARG A 13 14.10 -3.36 -12.57
C ARG A 13 13.02 -3.14 -13.63
N ASP A 14 12.87 -1.89 -14.06
CA ASP A 14 11.97 -1.49 -15.14
C ASP A 14 10.51 -1.92 -14.95
N MET A 15 9.98 -1.73 -13.73
CA MET A 15 8.56 -2.00 -13.46
C MET A 15 7.66 -1.01 -14.21
N THR A 16 6.90 -1.51 -15.17
CA THR A 16 5.86 -0.76 -15.89
C THR A 16 4.50 -0.80 -15.18
N ALA A 17 4.31 -1.77 -14.28
CA ALA A 17 3.12 -1.98 -13.46
C ALA A 17 3.53 -2.50 -12.08
N SER A 18 2.65 -2.38 -11.09
CA SER A 18 2.90 -2.73 -9.69
C SER A 18 2.97 -4.24 -9.41
N TYR A 19 2.63 -5.07 -10.40
CA TYR A 19 2.45 -6.52 -10.21
C TYR A 19 3.62 -7.22 -9.53
N LYS A 20 4.87 -6.91 -9.90
CA LYS A 20 6.05 -7.58 -9.34
C LYS A 20 6.23 -7.27 -7.84
N ALA A 21 5.92 -6.05 -7.41
CA ALA A 21 5.99 -5.67 -6.02
C ALA A 21 4.90 -6.37 -5.19
N PHE A 22 3.65 -6.34 -5.66
CA PHE A 22 2.56 -7.05 -4.98
C PHE A 22 2.72 -8.56 -5.01
N TRP A 23 3.24 -9.12 -6.10
CA TRP A 23 3.58 -10.55 -6.18
C TRP A 23 4.58 -10.96 -5.12
N PHE A 24 5.68 -10.23 -5.00
CA PHE A 24 6.71 -10.50 -4.01
C PHE A 24 6.19 -10.35 -2.58
N LEU A 25 5.45 -9.29 -2.30
CA LEU A 25 4.81 -9.09 -0.99
C LEU A 25 3.82 -10.23 -0.69
N SER A 26 3.05 -10.69 -1.68
CA SER A 26 2.14 -11.84 -1.53
C SER A 26 2.87 -13.14 -1.23
N LEU A 27 4.04 -13.34 -1.84
CA LEU A 27 4.90 -14.48 -1.55
C LEU A 27 5.40 -14.46 -0.11
N ILE A 28 5.84 -13.30 0.38
CA ILE A 28 6.29 -13.11 1.76
C ILE A 28 5.16 -13.39 2.76
N GLU A 29 3.96 -12.85 2.50
CA GLU A 29 2.78 -13.09 3.33
C GLU A 29 2.37 -14.58 3.34
N ALA A 30 2.48 -15.26 2.19
CA ALA A 30 2.21 -16.69 2.09
C ALA A 30 3.20 -17.52 2.91
N VAL A 31 4.48 -17.16 2.90
CA VAL A 31 5.51 -17.78 3.75
C VAL A 31 5.24 -17.50 5.22
N ARG A 32 4.98 -16.24 5.59
CA ARG A 32 4.68 -15.85 6.97
C ARG A 32 3.55 -16.69 7.57
N ASP A 33 2.47 -16.85 6.83
CA ASP A 33 1.28 -17.56 7.31
C ASP A 33 1.48 -19.08 7.41
N ARG A 34 2.53 -19.61 6.79
CA ARG A 34 2.91 -21.03 6.83
C ARG A 34 4.07 -21.33 7.77
N ALA A 35 4.90 -20.32 8.05
CA ALA A 35 6.03 -20.44 8.99
C ALA A 35 5.52 -20.77 10.39
N GLY A 36 6.22 -21.67 11.07
CA GLY A 36 5.87 -22.10 12.42
C GLY A 36 4.74 -23.14 12.53
N ARG A 37 4.18 -23.61 11.42
CA ARG A 37 3.21 -24.72 11.42
C ARG A 37 3.92 -26.07 11.54
N ALA A 38 3.27 -27.03 12.20
CA ALA A 38 3.80 -28.38 12.36
C ALA A 38 4.04 -29.10 11.02
N SER A 39 3.23 -28.81 10.00
CA SER A 39 3.42 -29.25 8.63
C SER A 39 3.42 -28.04 7.70
N ILE A 40 4.49 -27.87 6.93
CA ILE A 40 4.66 -26.77 6.00
C ILE A 40 4.22 -27.22 4.61
N ASP A 41 3.15 -26.62 4.11
CA ASP A 41 2.73 -26.74 2.71
C ASP A 41 3.42 -25.65 1.89
N LEU A 42 4.31 -26.06 0.98
CA LEU A 42 5.06 -25.14 0.10
C LEU A 42 4.26 -24.73 -1.13
N PHE A 43 3.11 -25.34 -1.38
CA PHE A 43 2.25 -24.99 -2.49
C PHE A 43 1.35 -23.79 -2.14
N VAL A 44 1.29 -22.81 -3.05
CA VAL A 44 0.45 -21.60 -2.91
C VAL A 44 -0.42 -21.49 -4.17
N PRO A 45 -1.74 -21.64 -4.04
CA PRO A 45 -2.66 -21.48 -5.16
C PRO A 45 -2.61 -20.08 -5.77
N PHE A 46 -2.81 -19.96 -7.08
CA PHE A 46 -2.89 -18.66 -7.75
C PHE A 46 -4.03 -17.80 -7.22
N ASP A 47 -5.14 -18.41 -6.80
CA ASP A 47 -6.27 -17.66 -6.22
C ASP A 47 -5.88 -16.99 -4.90
N GLU A 48 -5.10 -17.68 -4.07
CA GLU A 48 -4.56 -17.12 -2.83
C GLU A 48 -3.60 -15.95 -3.14
N MET A 49 -2.69 -16.13 -4.09
CA MET A 49 -1.75 -15.07 -4.49
C MET A 49 -2.47 -13.84 -5.03
N ALA A 50 -3.44 -14.05 -5.92
CA ALA A 50 -4.23 -12.96 -6.49
C ALA A 50 -5.04 -12.21 -5.43
N GLY A 51 -5.66 -12.95 -4.51
CA GLY A 51 -6.41 -12.38 -3.38
C GLY A 51 -5.53 -11.47 -2.51
N ARG A 52 -4.33 -11.95 -2.14
CA ARG A 52 -3.34 -11.17 -1.37
C ARG A 52 -2.88 -9.92 -2.10
N MET A 53 -2.62 -10.02 -3.41
CA MET A 53 -2.25 -8.85 -4.22
C MET A 53 -3.34 -7.79 -4.22
N LEU A 54 -4.60 -8.17 -4.41
CA LEU A 54 -5.74 -7.23 -4.40
C LEU A 54 -5.98 -6.66 -3.00
N ASP A 55 -5.82 -7.48 -1.96
CA ASP A 55 -5.98 -7.07 -0.57
C ASP A 55 -5.01 -5.96 -0.18
N MET A 56 -3.74 -6.09 -0.55
CA MET A 56 -2.73 -5.07 -0.33
C MET A 56 -2.92 -3.84 -1.22
N ALA A 57 -3.29 -4.04 -2.48
CA ALA A 57 -3.50 -2.96 -3.44
C ALA A 57 -4.75 -2.11 -3.13
N PHE A 58 -5.69 -2.64 -2.33
CA PHE A 58 -6.92 -1.93 -1.97
C PHE A 58 -6.64 -0.56 -1.32
N TRP A 59 -5.69 -0.51 -0.38
CA TRP A 59 -5.41 0.72 0.36
C TRP A 59 -4.90 1.84 -0.55
N PRO A 60 -3.79 1.67 -1.28
CA PRO A 60 -3.30 2.73 -2.17
C PRO A 60 -4.28 3.04 -3.31
N ALA A 61 -4.97 2.05 -3.88
CA ALA A 61 -5.84 2.28 -5.03
C ALA A 61 -7.21 2.87 -4.66
N VAL A 62 -7.88 2.30 -3.66
CA VAL A 62 -9.27 2.66 -3.32
C VAL A 62 -9.31 3.71 -2.23
N THR A 63 -8.61 3.50 -1.12
CA THR A 63 -8.65 4.42 0.02
C THR A 63 -7.94 5.73 -0.30
N TYR A 64 -6.71 5.66 -0.80
CA TYR A 64 -5.90 6.85 -1.07
C TYR A 64 -5.96 7.34 -2.53
N ARG A 65 -6.62 6.61 -3.42
CA ARG A 65 -6.82 6.98 -4.85
C ARG A 65 -5.52 7.26 -5.60
N LEU A 66 -4.44 6.52 -5.26
CA LEU A 66 -3.18 6.67 -5.97
C LEU A 66 -3.28 6.13 -7.40
N SER A 67 -2.60 6.77 -8.33
CA SER A 67 -2.45 6.28 -9.68
C SER A 67 -1.47 5.13 -9.73
N PHE A 68 -1.79 4.08 -10.49
CA PHE A 68 -0.90 2.96 -10.81
C PHE A 68 -0.38 3.06 -12.25
N GLY A 69 -0.79 4.10 -12.96
CA GLY A 69 -0.50 4.27 -14.38
C GLY A 69 -1.45 3.47 -15.29
N PRO A 70 -1.42 3.77 -16.61
CA PRO A 70 -2.43 3.26 -17.55
C PRO A 70 -2.31 1.76 -17.85
N GLN A 71 -1.13 1.17 -17.66
CA GLN A 71 -0.89 -0.25 -17.97
C GLN A 71 -1.26 -1.19 -16.82
N ASP A 72 -1.50 -0.67 -15.62
CA ASP A 72 -1.81 -1.47 -14.44
C ASP A 72 -3.31 -1.77 -14.37
N GLN A 73 -3.67 -3.05 -14.40
CA GLN A 73 -5.07 -3.47 -14.35
C GLN A 73 -5.59 -3.69 -12.92
N ILE A 74 -4.73 -3.69 -11.90
CA ILE A 74 -5.16 -3.81 -10.50
C ILE A 74 -6.19 -2.74 -10.17
N HIS A 75 -5.95 -1.51 -10.61
CA HIS A 75 -6.88 -0.40 -10.41
C HIS A 75 -8.28 -0.68 -10.99
N ARG A 76 -8.35 -1.30 -12.17
CA ARG A 76 -9.64 -1.69 -12.79
C ARG A 76 -10.35 -2.78 -12.00
N LYS A 77 -9.60 -3.74 -11.45
CA LYS A 77 -10.14 -4.82 -10.61
C LYS A 77 -10.70 -4.31 -9.27
N LEU A 78 -10.21 -3.18 -8.82
CA LEU A 78 -10.64 -2.53 -7.57
C LEU A 78 -11.66 -1.39 -7.81
N ALA A 79 -12.05 -1.14 -9.06
CA ALA A 79 -13.08 -0.15 -9.37
C ALA A 79 -14.42 -0.52 -8.73
N GLY A 80 -15.20 0.50 -8.33
CA GLY A 80 -16.53 0.32 -7.73
C GLY A 80 -16.53 -0.14 -6.26
N LEU A 81 -15.38 -0.19 -5.59
CA LEU A 81 -15.29 -0.55 -4.16
C LEU A 81 -15.43 0.68 -3.26
N ARG A 82 -16.49 1.45 -3.49
CA ARG A 82 -16.91 2.58 -2.65
C ARG A 82 -18.42 2.53 -2.48
N ASP A 83 -18.88 2.94 -1.30
CA ASP A 83 -20.30 3.16 -1.04
C ASP A 83 -20.80 4.47 -1.69
N ASP A 84 -22.11 4.74 -1.54
CA ASP A 84 -22.74 5.95 -2.10
C ASP A 84 -22.18 7.24 -1.48
N ASP A 85 -21.66 7.18 -0.27
CA ASP A 85 -20.99 8.28 0.43
C ASP A 85 -19.51 8.44 -0.01
N GLY A 86 -19.00 7.55 -0.86
CA GLY A 86 -17.65 7.54 -1.38
C GLY A 86 -16.60 6.96 -0.44
N ASN A 87 -17.00 6.29 0.65
CA ASN A 87 -16.09 5.58 1.54
C ASN A 87 -15.62 4.28 0.92
N ALA A 88 -14.37 3.90 1.20
CA ALA A 88 -13.80 2.67 0.71
C ALA A 88 -14.42 1.46 1.43
N VAL A 89 -14.99 0.53 0.66
CA VAL A 89 -15.58 -0.73 1.15
C VAL A 89 -14.70 -1.88 0.70
N LYS A 90 -14.02 -2.52 1.66
CA LYS A 90 -13.09 -3.62 1.40
C LYS A 90 -13.82 -4.96 1.43
N PRO A 91 -13.99 -5.64 0.27
CA PRO A 91 -14.58 -6.97 0.23
C PRO A 91 -13.54 -8.05 0.55
N THR A 92 -14.00 -9.29 0.69
CA THR A 92 -13.15 -10.46 0.51
C THR A 92 -12.88 -10.63 -0.99
N PHE A 93 -11.60 -10.74 -1.37
CA PHE A 93 -11.21 -10.90 -2.77
C PHE A 93 -11.25 -12.38 -3.15
N ASP A 94 -12.00 -12.68 -4.20
CA ASP A 94 -12.19 -14.02 -4.75
C ASP A 94 -11.39 -14.23 -6.05
N ARG A 95 -11.47 -15.46 -6.55
CA ARG A 95 -10.82 -15.89 -7.79
C ARG A 95 -11.22 -15.06 -9.00
N GLU A 96 -12.51 -14.77 -9.15
CA GLU A 96 -13.01 -14.07 -10.33
C GLU A 96 -12.46 -12.64 -10.40
N ARG A 97 -12.38 -11.94 -9.27
CA ARG A 97 -11.80 -10.60 -9.23
C ARG A 97 -10.31 -10.61 -9.52
N GLY A 98 -9.58 -11.63 -9.06
CA GLY A 98 -8.15 -11.83 -9.32
C GLY A 98 -7.80 -12.31 -10.74
N LYS A 99 -8.79 -12.75 -11.53
CA LYS A 99 -8.56 -13.32 -12.85
C LYS A 99 -7.80 -12.37 -13.77
N GLY A 100 -6.73 -12.86 -14.35
CA GLY A 100 -5.90 -12.15 -15.33
C GLY A 100 -4.77 -11.30 -14.77
N ILE A 101 -4.77 -10.95 -13.45
CA ILE A 101 -3.64 -10.17 -12.87
C ILE A 101 -2.36 -10.99 -12.80
N LEU A 102 -2.46 -12.32 -12.74
CA LEU A 102 -1.30 -13.23 -12.65
C LEU A 102 -0.81 -13.73 -14.00
N ARG A 103 -1.36 -13.25 -15.12
CA ARG A 103 -1.07 -13.82 -16.46
C ARG A 103 0.41 -13.92 -16.78
N TYR A 104 1.20 -12.93 -16.37
CA TYR A 104 2.61 -12.84 -16.74
C TYR A 104 3.54 -12.72 -15.53
N VAL A 105 3.03 -12.28 -14.38
CA VAL A 105 3.91 -11.91 -13.27
C VAL A 105 4.71 -13.07 -12.69
N PRO A 106 4.18 -14.31 -12.56
CA PRO A 106 4.97 -15.41 -12.03
C PRO A 106 6.22 -15.70 -12.87
N ASP A 107 6.06 -15.72 -14.20
CA ASP A 107 7.18 -15.95 -15.12
C ASP A 107 8.14 -14.76 -15.13
N LYS A 108 7.60 -13.54 -15.24
CA LYS A 108 8.39 -12.30 -15.30
C LYS A 108 9.19 -12.01 -14.03
N PHE A 109 8.72 -12.48 -12.89
CA PHE A 109 9.45 -12.35 -11.63
C PHE A 109 10.65 -13.28 -11.58
N LEU A 110 10.58 -14.47 -12.18
CA LEU A 110 11.68 -15.46 -12.22
C LEU A 110 12.77 -15.13 -13.26
N GLU A 111 12.48 -14.28 -14.26
CA GLU A 111 13.43 -13.99 -15.35
C GLU A 111 14.85 -13.62 -14.90
N PRO A 112 15.08 -12.83 -13.81
CA PRO A 112 16.44 -12.49 -13.39
C PRO A 112 17.30 -13.70 -13.01
N TRP A 113 16.72 -14.70 -12.33
CA TRP A 113 17.43 -15.95 -11.98
C TRP A 113 17.74 -16.77 -13.21
N LEU A 114 16.79 -16.87 -14.13
CA LEU A 114 16.99 -17.57 -15.40
C LEU A 114 18.09 -16.91 -16.23
N LYS A 115 18.08 -15.59 -16.32
CA LYS A 115 19.13 -14.80 -17.02
C LYS A 115 20.49 -14.95 -16.36
N ALA A 116 20.57 -14.94 -15.04
CA ALA A 116 21.84 -15.16 -14.32
C ALA A 116 22.42 -16.56 -14.61
N ALA A 117 21.57 -17.56 -14.83
CA ALA A 117 21.97 -18.90 -15.25
C ALA A 117 22.19 -19.05 -16.77
N GLY A 118 22.05 -17.99 -17.57
CA GLY A 118 22.13 -18.04 -19.04
C GLY A 118 20.97 -18.81 -19.68
N ARG A 119 19.79 -18.85 -19.04
CA ARG A 119 18.64 -19.66 -19.43
C ARG A 119 17.38 -18.82 -19.61
N SER A 120 16.32 -19.41 -20.14
CA SER A 120 15.00 -18.77 -20.31
C SER A 120 13.90 -19.80 -20.40
N GLY A 121 12.65 -19.36 -20.08
CA GLY A 121 11.45 -20.18 -20.18
C GLY A 121 11.15 -21.07 -18.96
N ARG A 122 9.95 -21.64 -18.96
CA ARG A 122 9.43 -22.42 -17.81
C ARG A 122 10.15 -23.75 -17.60
N GLU A 123 10.60 -24.38 -18.67
CA GLU A 123 11.35 -25.65 -18.60
C GLU A 123 12.67 -25.44 -17.85
N ALA A 124 13.41 -24.40 -18.20
CA ALA A 124 14.63 -24.03 -17.49
C ALA A 124 14.38 -23.65 -16.02
N ALA A 125 13.25 -23.02 -15.72
CA ALA A 125 12.86 -22.74 -14.34
C ALA A 125 12.62 -24.01 -13.53
N LEU A 126 12.01 -25.04 -14.17
CA LEU A 126 11.76 -26.35 -13.54
C LEU A 126 13.07 -27.11 -13.29
N GLU A 127 14.00 -27.06 -14.24
CA GLU A 127 15.32 -27.66 -14.05
C GLU A 127 16.12 -26.99 -12.92
N LEU A 128 16.12 -25.65 -12.87
CA LEU A 128 16.79 -24.90 -11.80
C LEU A 128 16.14 -25.13 -10.43
N PHE A 129 14.84 -25.36 -10.37
CA PHE A 129 14.14 -25.68 -9.12
C PHE A 129 14.64 -26.97 -8.46
N ALA A 130 15.19 -27.91 -9.24
CA ALA A 130 15.82 -29.11 -8.71
C ALA A 130 17.15 -28.81 -7.98
N THR A 131 17.74 -27.63 -8.18
CA THR A 131 18.95 -27.18 -7.49
C THR A 131 18.57 -26.36 -6.27
N PRO A 132 18.90 -26.81 -5.03
CA PRO A 132 18.52 -26.11 -3.82
C PRO A 132 18.94 -24.63 -3.81
N GLY A 133 17.98 -23.74 -3.56
CA GLY A 133 18.19 -22.31 -3.44
C GLY A 133 18.41 -21.55 -4.76
N ALA A 134 18.41 -22.22 -5.91
CA ALA A 134 18.69 -21.57 -7.20
C ALA A 134 17.59 -20.63 -7.68
N VAL A 135 16.32 -20.95 -7.43
CA VAL A 135 15.15 -20.10 -7.79
C VAL A 135 14.12 -20.12 -6.67
N PRO A 136 13.35 -19.05 -6.47
CA PRO A 136 12.43 -18.95 -5.34
C PRO A 136 11.22 -19.90 -5.41
N TYR A 137 10.77 -20.28 -6.61
CA TYR A 137 9.63 -21.17 -6.79
C TYR A 137 9.61 -21.78 -8.20
N ARG A 138 8.81 -22.84 -8.37
CA ARG A 138 8.36 -23.31 -9.68
C ARG A 138 6.89 -22.97 -9.90
N ILE A 139 6.49 -22.90 -11.17
CA ILE A 139 5.13 -22.57 -11.58
C ILE A 139 4.42 -23.86 -11.97
N ASP A 140 3.27 -24.10 -11.33
CA ASP A 140 2.34 -25.17 -11.63
C ASP A 140 1.14 -24.65 -12.45
N LYS A 141 0.20 -25.53 -12.82
CA LYS A 141 -1.04 -25.18 -13.56
C LYS A 141 -1.97 -24.28 -12.75
N VAL A 142 -2.00 -24.43 -11.43
CA VAL A 142 -2.98 -23.78 -10.54
C VAL A 142 -2.33 -22.98 -9.40
N GLY A 143 -1.01 -22.90 -9.36
CA GLY A 143 -0.29 -22.20 -8.30
C GLY A 143 1.21 -22.16 -8.52
N ILE A 144 1.92 -21.91 -7.45
CA ILE A 144 3.38 -22.03 -7.36
C ILE A 144 3.75 -22.99 -6.24
N GLU A 145 4.89 -23.63 -6.37
CA GLU A 145 5.53 -24.33 -5.26
C GLU A 145 6.81 -23.59 -4.89
N ILE A 146 6.87 -23.14 -3.63
CA ILE A 146 8.03 -22.40 -3.12
C ILE A 146 9.18 -23.38 -2.89
N GLU A 147 10.39 -23.02 -3.29
CA GLU A 147 11.57 -23.83 -3.05
C GLU A 147 11.92 -23.79 -1.55
N ARG A 148 12.25 -24.93 -0.97
CA ARG A 148 12.38 -25.10 0.48
C ARG A 148 13.39 -24.15 1.12
N HIS A 149 14.58 -23.98 0.53
CA HIS A 149 15.60 -23.09 1.09
C HIS A 149 15.19 -21.63 0.96
N TRP A 150 14.45 -21.27 -0.10
CA TRP A 150 13.87 -19.95 -0.25
C TRP A 150 12.76 -19.70 0.76
N PHE A 151 11.92 -20.70 1.04
CA PHE A 151 10.91 -20.61 2.10
C PHE A 151 11.57 -20.30 3.45
N ASP A 152 12.57 -21.09 3.83
CA ASP A 152 13.28 -20.94 5.10
C ASP A 152 14.00 -19.57 5.15
N HIS A 153 14.67 -19.18 4.05
CA HIS A 153 15.34 -17.88 3.96
C HIS A 153 14.37 -16.70 4.11
N ILE A 154 13.20 -16.74 3.45
CA ILE A 154 12.18 -15.69 3.59
C ILE A 154 11.62 -15.71 5.03
N ALA A 155 11.35 -16.86 5.62
CA ALA A 155 10.84 -16.99 6.98
C ALA A 155 11.79 -16.41 8.02
N ASP A 156 13.09 -16.68 7.87
CA ASP A 156 14.14 -16.16 8.76
C ASP A 156 14.38 -14.64 8.60
N ASN A 157 14.00 -14.06 7.45
CA ASN A 157 14.27 -12.67 7.08
C ASN A 157 12.99 -11.87 6.76
N LEU A 158 11.83 -12.24 7.29
CA LEU A 158 10.52 -11.66 6.96
C LEU A 158 10.50 -10.13 6.95
N GLY A 159 11.07 -9.50 7.99
CA GLY A 159 11.10 -8.03 8.12
C GLY A 159 11.89 -7.36 6.99
N VAL A 160 13.06 -7.88 6.66
CA VAL A 160 13.94 -7.32 5.60
C VAL A 160 13.33 -7.54 4.22
N MET A 161 12.81 -8.75 3.96
CA MET A 161 12.17 -9.08 2.69
C MET A 161 10.93 -8.24 2.44
N ARG A 162 10.10 -8.06 3.48
CA ARG A 162 8.93 -7.19 3.42
C ARG A 162 9.32 -5.74 3.15
N ALA A 163 10.28 -5.21 3.89
CA ALA A 163 10.78 -3.84 3.69
C ALA A 163 11.32 -3.61 2.28
N LEU A 164 11.99 -4.60 1.68
CA LEU A 164 12.42 -4.55 0.29
C LEU A 164 11.22 -4.43 -0.68
N GLY A 165 10.22 -5.30 -0.53
CA GLY A 165 9.01 -5.28 -1.37
C GLY A 165 8.23 -3.97 -1.23
N GLU A 166 8.06 -3.48 0.00
CA GLU A 166 7.40 -2.20 0.28
C GLU A 166 8.19 -1.02 -0.31
N ARG A 167 9.52 -1.01 -0.18
CA ARG A 167 10.37 0.02 -0.81
C ARG A 167 10.18 0.08 -2.32
N GLU A 168 10.16 -1.06 -3.00
CA GLU A 168 9.98 -1.10 -4.45
C GLU A 168 8.57 -0.67 -4.87
N LEU A 169 7.55 -1.05 -4.09
CA LEU A 169 6.18 -0.57 -4.29
C LEU A 169 6.08 0.95 -4.10
N ILE A 170 6.66 1.49 -3.02
CA ILE A 170 6.71 2.93 -2.73
C ILE A 170 7.39 3.67 -3.88
N ARG A 171 8.56 3.21 -4.33
CA ARG A 171 9.29 3.82 -5.46
C ARG A 171 8.46 3.85 -6.74
N PHE A 172 7.76 2.74 -7.04
CA PHE A 172 6.86 2.68 -8.18
C PHE A 172 5.71 3.67 -8.04
N LEU A 173 5.01 3.67 -6.90
CA LEU A 173 3.87 4.57 -6.67
C LEU A 173 4.29 6.04 -6.67
N GLN A 174 5.44 6.40 -6.10
CA GLN A 174 5.99 7.76 -6.14
C GLN A 174 6.21 8.24 -7.59
N SER A 175 6.73 7.36 -8.46
CA SER A 175 6.92 7.71 -9.87
C SER A 175 5.61 7.98 -10.62
N ARG A 176 4.50 7.41 -10.16
CA ARG A 176 3.16 7.59 -10.75
C ARG A 176 2.34 8.70 -10.07
N ASN A 177 2.79 9.16 -8.91
CA ASN A 177 2.11 10.16 -8.08
C ASN A 177 3.11 11.22 -7.58
N PRO A 178 3.80 11.95 -8.46
CA PRO A 178 4.93 12.80 -8.07
C PRO A 178 4.53 13.98 -7.16
N THR A 179 3.26 14.40 -7.20
CA THR A 179 2.74 15.52 -6.40
C THR A 179 2.01 15.08 -5.13
N VAL A 180 1.90 13.76 -4.89
CA VAL A 180 1.18 13.23 -3.72
C VAL A 180 2.17 12.95 -2.59
N PRO A 181 2.05 13.63 -1.43
CA PRO A 181 2.93 13.40 -0.29
C PRO A 181 2.57 12.09 0.44
N GLY A 182 3.49 11.61 1.28
CA GLY A 182 3.21 10.52 2.21
C GLY A 182 2.85 9.19 1.54
N ILE A 183 3.51 8.83 0.44
CA ILE A 183 3.28 7.53 -0.23
C ILE A 183 3.58 6.33 0.70
N PRO A 184 4.64 6.36 1.55
CA PRO A 184 4.90 5.27 2.49
C PRO A 184 3.73 4.96 3.42
N GLU A 185 3.03 5.99 3.91
CA GLU A 185 1.90 5.86 4.81
C GLU A 185 0.61 5.38 4.10
N LYS A 186 0.64 5.33 2.76
CA LYS A 186 -0.53 5.02 1.91
C LYS A 186 -0.51 3.62 1.31
N ILE A 187 0.54 2.85 1.52
CA ILE A 187 0.60 1.47 1.01
C ILE A 187 -0.16 0.47 1.90
N GLY A 188 -0.57 0.88 3.09
CA GLY A 188 -1.32 0.07 4.06
C GLY A 188 -2.61 0.74 4.53
N PRO A 189 -3.30 0.11 5.50
CA PRO A 189 -4.51 0.67 6.09
C PRO A 189 -4.23 2.04 6.71
N PRO A 190 -5.26 2.94 6.74
CA PRO A 190 -5.14 4.23 7.40
C PRO A 190 -4.75 4.08 8.86
N ASP A 191 -3.57 4.58 9.24
CA ASP A 191 -3.17 4.72 10.63
C ASP A 191 -3.45 6.16 11.08
N ARG A 192 -4.54 6.35 11.83
CA ARG A 192 -4.88 7.65 12.39
C ARG A 192 -4.25 7.90 13.76
N GLY A 193 -3.32 7.04 14.20
CA GLY A 193 -2.56 7.16 15.45
C GLY A 193 -3.38 7.74 16.61
N GLY A 194 -3.33 7.33 17.82
CA GLY A 194 -3.98 7.78 19.06
C GLY A 194 -4.98 8.96 19.12
N GLY A 195 -5.59 9.35 18.00
CA GLY A 195 -6.58 10.41 17.91
C GLY A 195 -6.03 11.85 18.03
N LEU A 196 -6.91 12.85 17.94
CA LEU A 196 -6.56 14.27 17.97
C LEU A 196 -6.48 14.86 19.39
N GLY A 197 -6.53 14.04 20.44
CA GLY A 197 -6.62 14.51 21.84
C GLY A 197 -5.50 15.46 22.27
N TYR A 198 -4.24 15.11 21.97
CA TYR A 198 -3.09 15.96 22.26
C TYR A 198 -3.13 17.26 21.45
N LYS A 199 -3.46 17.17 20.16
CA LYS A 199 -3.55 18.33 19.26
C LYS A 199 -4.70 19.26 19.68
N ARG A 200 -5.81 18.67 20.17
CA ARG A 200 -6.91 19.46 20.74
C ARG A 200 -6.51 20.22 21.99
N LYS A 201 -5.73 19.61 22.89
CA LYS A 201 -5.20 20.30 24.08
C LYS A 201 -4.31 21.46 23.69
N PHE A 202 -3.44 21.30 22.70
CA PHE A 202 -2.62 22.39 22.15
C PHE A 202 -3.50 23.55 21.66
N TRP A 203 -4.52 23.27 20.85
CA TRP A 203 -5.41 24.34 20.36
C TRP A 203 -6.23 24.99 21.48
N ILE A 204 -6.69 24.24 22.47
CA ILE A 204 -7.37 24.81 23.65
C ILE A 204 -6.44 25.79 24.36
N SER A 205 -5.21 25.42 24.65
CA SER A 205 -4.23 26.31 25.33
C SER A 205 -3.88 27.52 24.46
N THR A 206 -3.75 27.35 23.14
CA THR A 206 -3.48 28.48 22.23
C THR A 206 -4.65 29.47 22.18
N LEU A 207 -5.88 28.99 22.26
CA LEU A 207 -7.11 29.79 22.18
C LEU A 207 -7.56 30.34 23.55
N GLU A 208 -6.95 29.94 24.67
CA GLU A 208 -7.32 30.43 26.01
C GLU A 208 -7.07 31.93 26.19
N ASN A 209 -6.14 32.53 25.43
CA ASN A 209 -5.78 33.93 25.51
C ASN A 209 -6.17 34.75 24.25
N ALA A 210 -7.02 34.20 23.39
CA ALA A 210 -7.49 34.84 22.18
C ALA A 210 -9.00 34.60 22.02
N ASP A 211 -9.70 35.48 21.33
CA ASP A 211 -11.07 35.23 20.92
C ASP A 211 -11.07 34.16 19.82
N PRO A 212 -11.45 32.89 20.11
CA PRO A 212 -11.32 31.81 19.14
C PRO A 212 -12.30 31.99 17.99
N GLU A 213 -11.79 32.01 16.78
CA GLU A 213 -12.57 32.09 15.56
C GLU A 213 -12.50 30.79 14.74
N CYS A 214 -13.62 30.45 14.11
CA CYS A 214 -13.66 29.40 13.09
C CYS A 214 -12.76 29.80 11.92
N PHE A 215 -11.77 28.98 11.62
CA PHE A 215 -10.80 29.25 10.56
C PHE A 215 -11.44 29.56 9.20
N TYR A 216 -12.55 28.88 8.88
CA TYR A 216 -13.21 28.98 7.57
C TYR A 216 -14.17 30.17 7.46
N THR A 217 -14.81 30.60 8.54
CA THR A 217 -15.86 31.61 8.50
C THR A 217 -15.52 32.91 9.23
N GLY A 218 -14.46 32.92 10.02
CA GLY A 218 -14.13 34.03 10.90
C GLY A 218 -15.14 34.28 12.04
N ARG A 219 -16.14 33.41 12.21
CA ARG A 219 -17.12 33.54 13.28
C ARG A 219 -16.53 33.07 14.59
N ALA A 220 -16.85 33.76 15.67
CA ALA A 220 -16.45 33.37 17.02
C ALA A 220 -16.91 31.95 17.35
N LEU A 221 -15.98 31.18 17.91
CA LEU A 221 -16.25 29.83 18.43
C LEU A 221 -16.68 29.98 19.89
N GLN A 222 -17.80 29.38 20.26
CA GLN A 222 -18.32 29.44 21.63
C GLN A 222 -17.48 28.54 22.56
N GLY A 223 -16.62 29.14 23.36
CA GLY A 223 -15.85 28.47 24.39
C GLY A 223 -14.95 27.36 23.80
N ARG A 224 -15.02 26.16 24.42
CA ARG A 224 -14.23 24.99 24.00
C ARG A 224 -14.95 24.07 23.00
N GLU A 225 -16.10 24.49 22.47
CA GLU A 225 -16.90 23.72 21.53
C GLU A 225 -16.46 23.98 20.08
N PHE A 226 -15.38 23.36 19.69
CA PHE A 226 -14.93 23.35 18.30
C PHE A 226 -14.45 21.96 17.89
N SER A 227 -14.49 21.70 16.60
CA SER A 227 -13.85 20.55 15.98
C SER A 227 -12.49 20.94 15.42
N LEU A 228 -11.55 20.00 15.41
CA LEU A 228 -10.32 20.13 14.61
C LEU A 228 -10.56 19.50 13.24
N ASP A 229 -10.32 20.28 12.21
CA ASP A 229 -10.41 19.82 10.84
C ASP A 229 -9.03 19.80 10.18
N HIS A 230 -8.83 18.84 9.27
CA HIS A 230 -7.66 18.83 8.40
C HIS A 230 -7.85 19.84 7.27
N PHE A 231 -7.05 20.91 7.27
CA PHE A 231 -7.08 21.93 6.22
C PHE A 231 -6.90 21.30 4.85
N VAL A 232 -5.81 20.56 4.63
CA VAL A 232 -5.68 19.63 3.52
C VAL A 232 -6.23 18.26 3.96
N PRO A 233 -7.18 17.67 3.23
CA PRO A 233 -7.83 16.43 3.66
C PRO A 233 -6.84 15.34 4.08
N TRP A 234 -7.16 14.64 5.16
CA TRP A 234 -6.30 13.58 5.71
C TRP A 234 -5.98 12.50 4.67
N SER A 235 -6.94 12.13 3.83
CA SER A 235 -6.73 11.16 2.74
C SER A 235 -5.65 11.58 1.75
N PHE A 236 -5.36 12.87 1.65
CA PHE A 236 -4.30 13.39 0.77
C PHE A 236 -2.93 13.45 1.47
N VAL A 237 -2.85 13.85 2.76
CA VAL A 237 -1.57 14.00 3.48
C VAL A 237 -1.21 12.76 4.30
N ALA A 238 -2.18 11.96 4.73
CA ALA A 238 -2.06 10.77 5.56
C ALA A 238 -1.36 11.00 6.92
N HIS A 239 -1.53 12.20 7.51
CA HIS A 239 -0.98 12.53 8.83
C HIS A 239 -1.81 13.58 9.57
N ASP A 240 -1.64 13.63 10.89
CA ASP A 240 -2.31 14.55 11.82
C ASP A 240 -1.34 15.62 12.34
N ARG A 241 -0.47 16.19 11.51
CA ARG A 241 0.45 17.23 11.94
C ARG A 241 -0.30 18.52 12.26
N ILE A 242 0.15 19.22 13.32
CA ILE A 242 -0.55 20.38 13.90
C ILE A 242 -0.74 21.52 12.89
N TRP A 243 0.22 21.72 11.99
CA TRP A 243 0.15 22.75 10.95
C TRP A 243 -1.02 22.55 9.97
N ASN A 244 -1.53 21.30 9.85
CA ASN A 244 -2.66 20.95 8.98
C ASN A 244 -3.99 20.87 9.73
N LEU A 245 -4.01 21.16 11.02
CA LEU A 245 -5.21 21.08 11.85
C LEU A 245 -5.67 22.50 12.22
N VAL A 246 -6.91 22.81 11.88
CA VAL A 246 -7.49 24.14 12.16
C VAL A 246 -8.77 24.01 13.00
N PRO A 247 -9.01 24.97 13.92
CA PRO A 247 -10.25 24.99 14.68
C PRO A 247 -11.41 25.43 13.79
N MET A 248 -12.52 24.74 13.88
CA MET A 248 -13.74 25.06 13.14
C MET A 248 -15.01 24.82 13.95
N ALA A 249 -16.08 25.49 13.57
CA ALA A 249 -17.40 25.21 14.14
C ALA A 249 -17.84 23.77 13.82
N THR A 250 -18.28 23.04 14.82
CA THR A 250 -18.64 21.61 14.69
C THR A 250 -19.71 21.37 13.63
N SER A 251 -20.64 22.29 13.46
CA SER A 251 -21.71 22.23 12.45
C SER A 251 -21.20 22.26 11.00
N LEU A 252 -20.00 22.79 10.75
CA LEU A 252 -19.42 22.88 9.42
C LEU A 252 -18.61 21.64 9.03
N ASN A 253 -18.21 20.84 10.00
CA ASN A 253 -17.33 19.69 9.77
C ASN A 253 -17.97 18.67 8.80
N ALA A 254 -19.24 18.37 8.97
CA ALA A 254 -19.97 17.46 8.09
C ALA A 254 -20.09 17.98 6.65
N SER A 255 -20.21 19.30 6.46
CA SER A 255 -20.38 19.90 5.14
C SER A 255 -19.09 20.04 4.34
N LYS A 256 -17.93 20.17 5.00
CA LYS A 256 -16.63 20.25 4.33
C LYS A 256 -16.19 18.89 3.80
N GLY A 257 -16.30 17.83 4.59
CA GLY A 257 -15.86 16.49 4.22
C GLY A 257 -14.41 16.46 3.70
N VAL A 258 -14.18 15.87 2.54
CA VAL A 258 -12.85 15.74 1.89
C VAL A 258 -12.57 16.83 0.85
N ARG A 259 -13.30 17.93 0.85
CA ARG A 259 -13.08 19.03 -0.09
C ARG A 259 -11.81 19.78 0.23
N LEU A 260 -11.05 20.15 -0.81
CA LEU A 260 -9.92 21.05 -0.67
C LEU A 260 -10.42 22.48 -0.35
N PRO A 261 -9.68 23.25 0.48
CA PRO A 261 -9.98 24.65 0.71
C PRO A 261 -9.81 25.48 -0.57
N ASN A 262 -10.51 26.62 -0.65
CA ASN A 262 -10.29 27.57 -1.73
C ASN A 262 -8.94 28.30 -1.58
N ILE A 263 -8.46 28.93 -2.65
CA ILE A 263 -7.14 29.57 -2.69
C ILE A 263 -6.97 30.67 -1.65
N GLY A 264 -8.00 31.46 -1.38
CA GLY A 264 -7.94 32.54 -0.38
C GLY A 264 -7.74 32.04 1.06
N LEU A 265 -8.13 30.78 1.35
CA LEU A 265 -7.85 30.16 2.65
C LEU A 265 -6.41 29.64 2.77
N VAL A 266 -5.75 29.38 1.64
CA VAL A 266 -4.32 28.98 1.62
C VAL A 266 -3.44 30.14 2.09
N GLU A 267 -3.72 31.37 1.65
CA GLU A 267 -3.02 32.59 2.10
C GLU A 267 -3.22 32.79 3.60
N ARG A 268 -4.46 32.60 4.10
CA ARG A 268 -4.76 32.71 5.54
C ARG A 268 -4.00 31.67 6.37
N MET A 269 -3.66 30.53 5.79
CA MET A 269 -2.85 29.49 6.44
C MET A 269 -1.35 29.81 6.46
N GLY A 270 -0.88 30.87 5.76
CA GLY A 270 0.53 31.21 5.65
C GLY A 270 1.34 30.20 4.81
N LEU A 271 0.72 29.55 3.86
CA LEU A 271 1.32 28.56 2.97
C LEU A 271 1.67 29.14 1.58
N THR A 272 1.92 30.44 1.49
CA THR A 272 2.37 31.15 0.27
C THR A 272 3.88 31.30 0.23
#